data_4e9c8cf21bfbe1821396d25dca211608
#
_entry.id   4e9c8cf21bfbe1821396d25dca211608
#
_cell.length_a   1.000
_cell.length_b   1.000
_cell.length_c   1.000
_cell.angle_alpha   90.00
_cell.angle_beta   90.00
_cell.angle_gamma   90.00
#
_symmetry.space_group_name_H-M   'P 1'
#
loop_
_entity.id
_entity.type
_entity.pdbx_description
1 polymer ?
#
loop_
_entity_poly.entity_id
_entity_poly.type
_entity_poly.pdbx_seq_one_letter_code
_entity_poly.pdbx_strand_id
1 'polypeptide(L)'
;EIIEESFERMGIQNVTGYQLKTSRRSLNIMFQEWANRGIHYWQVANNNITLVNGQAVYTMFRSTADGTSDATAVYGVDDVLEASYRDNNVDTPLTKIARSAYQALSNKTSTGQPSQYFVQRLIDRITITLYQTPGASQAGKFINYYYVKRIQDAGAYTNATDVPYRFV
;
A
#
# COMPACT_ATOMS: atom_id res chain seq x y z
N GLU A 1 19.10 6.50 17.36
CA GLU A 1 18.48 7.31 18.44
C GLU A 1 17.52 6.50 19.30
N ILE A 2 16.34 6.00 18.81
CA ILE A 2 15.34 5.27 19.64
C ILE A 2 15.96 4.08 20.37
N ILE A 3 16.74 3.27 19.66
CA ILE A 3 17.40 2.08 20.23
C ILE A 3 18.46 2.50 21.25
N GLU A 4 19.26 3.50 20.95
CA GLU A 4 20.30 4.03 21.84
C GLU A 4 19.68 4.60 23.11
N GLU A 5 18.63 5.43 22.98
CA GLU A 5 17.88 5.95 24.13
C GLU A 5 17.29 4.83 25.00
N SER A 6 16.80 3.74 24.37
CA SER A 6 16.29 2.58 25.11
C SER A 6 17.39 1.90 25.94
N PHE A 7 18.61 1.80 25.40
CA PHE A 7 19.76 1.25 26.14
C PHE A 7 20.23 2.20 27.26
N GLU A 8 20.26 3.50 27.01
CA GLU A 8 20.57 4.50 28.03
C GLU A 8 19.58 4.45 29.20
N ARG A 9 18.28 4.35 28.92
CA ARG A 9 17.24 4.16 29.96
C ARG A 9 17.41 2.89 30.78
N MET A 10 17.99 1.84 30.18
CA MET A 10 18.36 0.59 30.89
C MET A 10 19.71 0.69 31.62
N GLY A 11 20.42 1.83 31.55
CA GLY A 11 21.72 2.03 32.18
C GLY A 11 22.90 1.40 31.44
N ILE A 12 22.71 1.02 30.17
CA ILE A 12 23.77 0.38 29.35
C ILE A 12 24.42 1.48 28.48
N GLN A 13 25.63 1.88 28.84
CA GLN A 13 26.37 2.95 28.15
C GLN A 13 27.16 2.48 26.91
N ASN A 14 27.60 1.23 26.90
CA ASN A 14 28.41 0.67 25.80
C ASN A 14 27.60 -0.40 25.06
N VAL A 15 26.95 0.01 23.98
CA VAL A 15 26.14 -0.88 23.14
C VAL A 15 27.01 -1.48 22.04
N THR A 16 27.04 -2.82 21.96
CA THR A 16 27.77 -3.52 20.91
C THR A 16 27.01 -3.49 19.59
N GLY A 17 27.73 -3.58 18.46
CA GLY A 17 27.09 -3.65 17.13
C GLY A 17 26.12 -4.82 16.98
N TYR A 18 26.35 -5.93 17.68
CA TYR A 18 25.43 -7.07 17.71
C TYR A 18 24.12 -6.73 18.42
N GLN A 19 24.19 -6.04 19.55
CA GLN A 19 23.01 -5.59 20.30
C GLN A 19 22.16 -4.62 19.47
N LEU A 20 22.81 -3.65 18.79
CA LEU A 20 22.12 -2.72 17.89
C LEU A 20 21.40 -3.45 16.75
N LYS A 21 22.05 -4.45 16.13
CA LYS A 21 21.45 -5.25 15.07
C LYS A 21 20.22 -6.04 15.54
N THR A 22 20.33 -6.66 16.71
CA THR A 22 19.24 -7.45 17.31
C THR A 22 18.07 -6.57 17.71
N SER A 23 18.33 -5.42 18.34
CA SER A 23 17.29 -4.47 18.75
C SER A 23 16.57 -3.85 17.55
N ARG A 24 17.29 -3.59 16.45
CA ARG A 24 16.67 -3.14 15.21
C ARG A 24 15.72 -4.18 14.63
N ARG A 25 16.11 -5.45 14.65
CA ARG A 25 15.24 -6.54 14.21
C ARG A 25 13.97 -6.64 15.07
N SER A 26 14.11 -6.50 16.39
CA SER A 26 12.96 -6.49 17.31
C SER A 26 12.04 -5.30 17.07
N LEU A 27 12.59 -4.12 16.78
CA LEU A 27 11.83 -2.92 16.43
C LEU A 27 11.02 -3.13 15.14
N ASN A 28 11.61 -3.73 14.11
CA ASN A 28 10.91 -4.04 12.86
C ASN A 28 9.77 -5.04 13.08
N ILE A 29 9.97 -6.06 13.92
CA ILE A 29 8.91 -7.01 14.28
C ILE A 29 7.76 -6.29 15.00
N MET A 30 8.07 -5.37 15.91
CA MET A 30 7.07 -4.55 16.59
C MET A 30 6.27 -3.69 15.62
N PHE A 31 6.92 -3.05 14.64
CA PHE A 31 6.22 -2.27 13.62
C PHE A 31 5.30 -3.14 12.76
N GLN A 32 5.72 -4.35 12.40
CA GLN A 32 4.86 -5.29 11.68
C GLN A 32 3.66 -5.73 12.53
N GLU A 33 3.87 -5.93 13.83
CA GLU A 33 2.78 -6.25 14.75
C GLU A 33 1.76 -5.10 14.84
N TRP A 34 2.22 -3.85 14.91
CA TRP A 34 1.33 -2.68 14.90
C TRP A 34 0.52 -2.60 13.61
N ALA A 35 1.15 -2.81 12.46
CA ALA A 35 0.45 -2.86 11.18
C ALA A 35 -0.64 -3.96 11.17
N ASN A 36 -0.33 -5.15 11.68
CA ASN A 36 -1.29 -6.26 11.77
C ASN A 36 -2.47 -5.98 12.73
N ARG A 37 -2.23 -5.18 13.77
CA ARG A 37 -3.27 -4.73 14.71
C ARG A 37 -4.12 -3.56 14.17
N GLY A 38 -3.83 -3.07 12.97
CA GLY A 38 -4.54 -1.95 12.37
C GLY A 38 -4.15 -0.58 12.94
N ILE A 39 -2.99 -0.46 13.61
CA ILE A 39 -2.44 0.81 14.08
C ILE A 39 -1.70 1.46 12.92
N HIS A 40 -2.45 2.12 12.03
CA HIS A 40 -1.90 2.73 10.82
C HIS A 40 -2.56 4.07 10.46
N TYR A 41 -3.10 4.79 11.43
CA TYR A 41 -3.84 6.04 11.19
C TYR A 41 -3.07 7.09 10.41
N TRP A 42 -1.74 7.17 10.58
CA TRP A 42 -0.87 8.09 9.85
C TRP A 42 -0.37 7.56 8.51
N GLN A 43 -0.76 6.36 8.14
CA GLN A 43 -0.25 5.67 6.96
C GLN A 43 -1.24 5.58 5.81
N VAL A 44 -2.37 6.24 5.94
CA VAL A 44 -3.32 6.35 4.84
C VAL A 44 -2.80 7.40 3.86
N ALA A 45 -2.54 6.99 2.64
CA ALA A 45 -2.11 7.84 1.56
C ALA A 45 -3.10 7.78 0.39
N ASN A 46 -3.07 8.79 -0.46
CA ASN A 46 -3.86 8.86 -1.68
C ASN A 46 -2.94 8.78 -2.89
N ASN A 47 -3.37 8.08 -3.92
CA ASN A 47 -2.70 8.04 -5.22
C ASN A 47 -3.72 7.82 -6.33
N ASN A 48 -3.29 7.96 -7.57
CA ASN A 48 -4.12 7.71 -8.73
C ASN A 48 -3.45 6.74 -9.71
N ILE A 49 -4.28 6.00 -10.44
CA ILE A 49 -3.89 5.10 -11.51
C ILE A 49 -4.49 5.62 -12.80
N THR A 50 -3.65 5.82 -13.82
CA THR A 50 -4.14 6.18 -15.16
C THR A 50 -4.74 4.95 -15.83
N LEU A 51 -5.96 5.10 -16.34
CA LEU A 51 -6.68 4.04 -17.02
C LEU A 51 -6.15 3.83 -18.43
N VAL A 52 -5.94 2.58 -18.79
CA VAL A 52 -5.53 2.15 -20.13
C VAL A 52 -6.67 1.37 -20.77
N ASN A 53 -6.94 1.65 -22.06
CA ASN A 53 -7.97 0.95 -22.83
C ASN A 53 -7.72 -0.58 -22.81
N GLY A 54 -8.74 -1.34 -22.46
CA GLY A 54 -8.67 -2.82 -22.41
C GLY A 54 -7.95 -3.41 -21.22
N GLN A 55 -7.42 -2.59 -20.30
CA GLN A 55 -6.72 -3.07 -19.11
C GLN A 55 -7.66 -3.06 -17.89
N ALA A 56 -7.99 -4.24 -17.38
CA ALA A 56 -8.82 -4.39 -16.19
C ALA A 56 -8.01 -4.52 -14.89
N VAL A 57 -6.76 -4.96 -14.96
CA VAL A 57 -5.92 -5.30 -13.79
C VAL A 57 -4.78 -4.31 -13.66
N TYR A 58 -4.66 -3.71 -12.50
CA TYR A 58 -3.58 -2.78 -12.14
C TYR A 58 -2.83 -3.33 -10.93
N THR A 59 -1.50 -3.28 -10.98
CA THR A 59 -0.63 -3.87 -9.97
C THR A 59 0.11 -2.80 -9.19
N MET A 60 0.15 -2.95 -7.86
CA MET A 60 0.93 -2.15 -6.93
C MET A 60 1.83 -3.09 -6.13
N PHE A 61 3.03 -2.67 -5.79
CA PHE A 61 4.02 -3.51 -5.13
C PHE A 61 4.16 -3.18 -3.65
N ARG A 62 4.47 -4.19 -2.83
CA ARG A 62 4.71 -4.00 -1.40
C ARG A 62 6.07 -3.37 -1.12
N SER A 63 7.07 -3.68 -1.93
CA SER A 63 8.40 -3.09 -1.83
C SER A 63 9.02 -2.86 -3.19
N THR A 64 10.07 -2.05 -3.25
CA THR A 64 10.86 -1.83 -4.48
C THR A 64 11.59 -3.09 -4.94
N ALA A 65 11.86 -4.04 -4.03
CA ALA A 65 12.49 -5.32 -4.35
C ALA A 65 11.53 -6.29 -5.08
N ASP A 66 10.22 -6.11 -4.90
CA ASP A 66 9.19 -6.99 -5.48
C ASP A 66 8.73 -6.49 -6.86
N GLY A 67 9.07 -5.26 -7.21
CA GLY A 67 8.65 -4.60 -8.44
C GLY A 67 9.59 -4.80 -9.61
N THR A 68 9.08 -4.50 -10.78
CA THR A 68 9.89 -4.32 -11.99
C THR A 68 10.50 -2.91 -11.99
N SER A 69 11.43 -2.65 -12.90
CA SER A 69 12.01 -1.32 -13.14
C SER A 69 11.01 -0.31 -13.77
N ASP A 70 9.71 -0.54 -13.65
CA ASP A 70 8.68 0.35 -14.17
C ASP A 70 8.62 1.63 -13.33
N ALA A 71 8.94 2.76 -13.95
CA ALA A 71 8.94 4.07 -13.30
C ALA A 71 7.53 4.52 -12.84
N THR A 72 6.47 3.87 -13.32
CA THR A 72 5.08 4.14 -12.94
C THR A 72 4.58 3.24 -11.81
N ALA A 73 5.39 2.27 -11.38
CA ALA A 73 5.01 1.35 -10.34
C ALA A 73 4.84 2.06 -8.99
N VAL A 74 3.75 1.78 -8.31
CA VAL A 74 3.47 2.28 -6.95
C VAL A 74 3.98 1.26 -5.96
N TYR A 75 4.79 1.72 -5.00
CA TYR A 75 5.41 0.88 -3.99
C TYR A 75 4.92 1.22 -2.58
N GLY A 76 5.12 0.28 -1.67
CA GLY A 76 4.78 0.45 -0.27
C GLY A 76 3.28 0.36 0.02
N VAL A 77 2.51 -0.30 -0.82
CA VAL A 77 1.07 -0.49 -0.64
C VAL A 77 0.82 -1.77 0.14
N ASP A 78 0.08 -1.67 1.24
CA ASP A 78 -0.31 -2.83 2.06
C ASP A 78 -1.76 -3.25 1.83
N ASP A 79 -2.69 -2.30 1.72
CA ASP A 79 -4.09 -2.55 1.32
C ASP A 79 -4.71 -1.32 0.65
N VAL A 80 -5.75 -1.54 -0.14
CA VAL A 80 -6.59 -0.49 -0.73
C VAL A 80 -7.88 -0.39 0.04
N LEU A 81 -8.15 0.79 0.59
CA LEU A 81 -9.33 1.07 1.41
C LEU A 81 -10.53 1.41 0.52
N GLU A 82 -10.39 2.46 -0.25
CA GLU A 82 -11.44 3.03 -1.08
C GLU A 82 -10.90 3.40 -2.45
N ALA A 83 -11.75 3.43 -3.44
CA ALA A 83 -11.41 3.88 -4.78
C ALA A 83 -12.59 4.61 -5.44
N SER A 84 -12.28 5.62 -6.25
CA SER A 84 -13.22 6.36 -7.06
C SER A 84 -12.72 6.49 -8.50
N TYR A 85 -13.65 6.52 -9.44
CA TYR A 85 -13.35 6.85 -10.81
C TYR A 85 -13.39 8.38 -10.97
N ARG A 86 -12.31 8.95 -11.50
CA ARG A 86 -12.18 10.41 -11.70
C ARG A 86 -12.19 10.78 -13.18
N ASP A 87 -13.14 11.60 -13.52
CA ASP A 87 -13.28 12.23 -14.84
C ASP A 87 -13.46 13.73 -14.68
N ASN A 88 -12.58 14.54 -15.27
CA ASN A 88 -12.67 16.01 -15.23
C ASN A 88 -12.91 16.58 -13.81
N ASN A 89 -12.17 16.10 -12.82
CA ASN A 89 -12.31 16.45 -11.40
C ASN A 89 -13.64 16.04 -10.73
N VAL A 90 -14.44 15.22 -11.38
CA VAL A 90 -15.63 14.62 -10.79
C VAL A 90 -15.29 13.19 -10.35
N ASP A 91 -15.47 12.91 -9.07
CA ASP A 91 -15.23 11.59 -8.49
C ASP A 91 -16.55 10.80 -8.40
N THR A 92 -16.57 9.64 -9.00
CA THR A 92 -17.65 8.66 -8.87
C THR A 92 -17.15 7.48 -8.01
N PRO A 93 -17.72 7.24 -6.83
CA PRO A 93 -17.26 6.17 -5.96
C PRO A 93 -17.43 4.79 -6.62
N LEU A 94 -16.44 3.92 -6.44
CA LEU A 94 -16.47 2.54 -6.89
C LEU A 94 -16.84 1.61 -5.73
N THR A 95 -17.64 0.61 -6.01
CA THR A 95 -18.01 -0.40 -5.01
C THR A 95 -16.94 -1.48 -4.89
N LYS A 96 -16.35 -1.64 -3.70
CA LYS A 96 -15.44 -2.75 -3.41
C LYS A 96 -16.23 -4.04 -3.29
N ILE A 97 -15.93 -5.05 -4.11
CA ILE A 97 -16.60 -6.34 -4.10
C ILE A 97 -15.67 -7.45 -3.61
N ALA A 98 -16.25 -8.49 -3.03
CA ALA A 98 -15.53 -9.68 -2.61
C ALA A 98 -15.17 -10.56 -3.82
N ARG A 99 -14.19 -11.46 -3.63
CA ARG A 99 -13.75 -12.38 -4.67
C ARG A 99 -14.90 -13.25 -5.21
N SER A 100 -15.77 -13.71 -4.35
CA SER A 100 -16.94 -14.51 -4.73
C SER A 100 -17.91 -13.73 -5.63
N ALA A 101 -18.19 -12.49 -5.27
CA ALA A 101 -19.02 -11.59 -6.07
C ALA A 101 -18.40 -11.31 -7.44
N TYR A 102 -17.08 -11.06 -7.49
CA TYR A 102 -16.38 -10.90 -8.76
C TYR A 102 -16.44 -12.15 -9.63
N GLN A 103 -16.34 -13.35 -9.04
CA GLN A 103 -16.44 -14.61 -9.77
C GLN A 103 -17.85 -14.86 -10.33
N ALA A 104 -18.88 -14.37 -9.65
CA ALA A 104 -20.28 -14.49 -10.08
C ALA A 104 -20.66 -13.57 -11.26
N LEU A 105 -19.80 -12.59 -11.61
CA LEU A 105 -20.06 -11.73 -12.77
C LEU A 105 -19.98 -12.52 -14.07
N SER A 106 -21.05 -12.46 -14.85
CA SER A 106 -21.22 -13.26 -16.07
C SER A 106 -20.30 -12.82 -17.23
N ASN A 107 -20.05 -11.50 -17.37
CA ASN A 107 -19.23 -10.96 -18.45
C ASN A 107 -18.12 -10.06 -17.89
N LYS A 108 -16.94 -10.64 -17.68
CA LYS A 108 -15.76 -9.92 -17.15
C LYS A 108 -15.03 -9.09 -18.19
N THR A 109 -15.33 -9.29 -19.47
CA THR A 109 -14.72 -8.55 -20.59
C THR A 109 -15.58 -7.38 -21.06
N SER A 110 -16.71 -7.11 -20.41
CA SER A 110 -17.56 -5.96 -20.70
C SER A 110 -16.75 -4.68 -20.53
N THR A 111 -16.72 -3.86 -21.57
CA THR A 111 -16.01 -2.58 -21.59
C THR A 111 -16.95 -1.43 -21.25
N GLY A 112 -16.44 -0.47 -20.48
CA GLY A 112 -17.21 0.69 -20.08
C GLY A 112 -16.57 1.46 -18.94
N GLN A 113 -17.37 2.35 -18.32
CA GLN A 113 -16.94 3.04 -17.12
C GLN A 113 -16.91 2.05 -15.95
N PRO A 114 -15.77 1.90 -15.25
CA PRO A 114 -15.68 1.07 -14.07
C PRO A 114 -16.71 1.49 -13.00
N SER A 115 -17.39 0.52 -12.42
CA SER A 115 -18.38 0.74 -11.35
C SER A 115 -18.04 -0.04 -10.07
N GLN A 116 -17.28 -1.11 -10.23
CA GLN A 116 -16.89 -1.98 -9.14
C GLN A 116 -15.41 -2.33 -9.24
N TYR A 117 -14.81 -2.69 -8.12
CA TYR A 117 -13.44 -3.19 -8.09
C TYR A 117 -13.26 -4.30 -7.08
N PHE A 118 -12.33 -5.18 -7.38
CA PHE A 118 -11.91 -6.28 -6.51
C PHE A 118 -10.43 -6.13 -6.19
N VAL A 119 -10.06 -6.26 -4.92
CA VAL A 119 -8.67 -6.20 -4.45
C VAL A 119 -8.19 -7.60 -4.13
N GLN A 120 -7.11 -8.01 -4.77
CA GLN A 120 -6.43 -9.26 -4.44
C GLN A 120 -5.08 -8.95 -3.79
N ARG A 121 -4.87 -9.49 -2.59
CA ARG A 121 -3.62 -9.35 -1.84
C ARG A 121 -2.75 -10.57 -2.09
N LEU A 122 -1.63 -10.35 -2.75
CA LEU A 122 -0.59 -11.35 -2.99
C LEU A 122 0.59 -11.08 -2.04
N ILE A 123 1.55 -12.00 -2.00
CA ILE A 123 2.68 -11.89 -1.08
C ILE A 123 3.60 -10.69 -1.41
N ASP A 124 3.80 -10.43 -2.69
CA ASP A 124 4.71 -9.40 -3.24
C ASP A 124 3.98 -8.14 -3.74
N ARG A 125 2.68 -8.27 -4.04
CA ARG A 125 1.91 -7.22 -4.71
C ARG A 125 0.44 -7.23 -4.29
N ILE A 126 -0.22 -6.13 -4.63
CA ILE A 126 -1.67 -6.00 -4.56
C ILE A 126 -2.16 -5.70 -5.96
N THR A 127 -3.23 -6.35 -6.37
CA THR A 127 -3.87 -6.05 -7.65
C THR A 127 -5.27 -5.49 -7.43
N ILE A 128 -5.60 -4.42 -8.16
CA ILE A 128 -6.96 -3.92 -8.30
C ILE A 128 -7.48 -4.42 -9.65
N THR A 129 -8.55 -5.16 -9.63
CA THR A 129 -9.26 -5.59 -10.84
C THR A 129 -10.55 -4.81 -10.95
N LEU A 130 -10.70 -4.06 -12.03
CA LEU A 130 -11.87 -3.24 -12.29
C LEU A 130 -12.97 -4.05 -13.01
N TYR A 131 -14.18 -3.72 -12.73
CA TYR A 131 -15.37 -4.11 -13.46
C TYR A 131 -16.26 -2.88 -13.65
N GLN A 132 -16.57 -2.48 -14.86
CA GLN A 132 -16.21 -2.93 -16.20
C GLN A 132 -14.76 -2.59 -16.56
N THR A 133 -14.24 -3.29 -17.58
CA THR A 133 -12.91 -2.98 -18.13
C THR A 133 -12.95 -1.61 -18.81
N PRO A 134 -12.01 -0.69 -18.54
CA PRO A 134 -11.95 0.60 -19.19
C PRO A 134 -11.94 0.50 -20.71
N GLY A 135 -12.86 1.18 -21.37
CA GLY A 135 -12.90 1.30 -22.82
C GLY A 135 -12.08 2.49 -23.33
N ALA A 136 -12.13 2.74 -24.64
CA ALA A 136 -11.39 3.83 -25.28
C ALA A 136 -11.76 5.22 -24.72
N SER A 137 -13.04 5.44 -24.36
CA SER A 137 -13.53 6.69 -23.78
C SER A 137 -13.09 6.92 -22.32
N GLN A 138 -12.63 5.90 -21.63
CA GLN A 138 -12.09 5.96 -20.28
C GLN A 138 -10.56 6.02 -20.24
N ALA A 139 -9.88 5.74 -21.35
CA ALA A 139 -8.44 5.82 -21.45
C ALA A 139 -7.94 7.24 -21.13
N GLY A 140 -6.88 7.33 -20.31
CA GLY A 140 -6.32 8.59 -19.84
C GLY A 140 -7.05 9.23 -18.65
N LYS A 141 -8.21 8.69 -18.22
CA LYS A 141 -8.87 9.06 -16.96
C LYS A 141 -8.24 8.32 -15.81
N PHE A 142 -8.68 8.57 -14.56
CA PHE A 142 -7.98 8.09 -13.38
C PHE A 142 -8.89 7.26 -12.49
N ILE A 143 -8.30 6.28 -11.80
CA ILE A 143 -8.82 5.75 -10.54
C ILE A 143 -8.04 6.41 -9.42
N ASN A 144 -8.74 7.20 -8.61
CA ASN A 144 -8.21 7.76 -7.39
C ASN A 144 -8.49 6.79 -6.24
N TYR A 145 -7.48 6.43 -5.45
CA TYR A 145 -7.64 5.45 -4.40
C TYR A 145 -6.88 5.84 -3.13
N TYR A 146 -7.48 5.50 -1.99
CA TYR A 146 -6.84 5.58 -0.68
C TYR A 146 -6.28 4.21 -0.31
N TYR A 147 -5.07 4.19 0.15
CA TYR A 147 -4.39 2.97 0.52
C TYR A 147 -3.64 3.09 1.84
N VAL A 148 -3.45 1.94 2.48
CA VAL A 148 -2.57 1.84 3.64
C VAL A 148 -1.15 1.68 3.14
N LYS A 149 -0.30 2.62 3.52
CA LYS A 149 1.13 2.57 3.24
C LYS A 149 1.79 1.60 4.22
N ARG A 150 2.70 0.76 3.74
CA ARG A 150 3.50 -0.10 4.61
C ARG A 150 4.41 0.72 5.50
N ILE A 151 4.49 0.40 6.79
CA ILE A 151 5.48 0.98 7.70
C ILE A 151 6.88 0.57 7.21
N GLN A 152 7.76 1.56 7.00
CA GLN A 152 9.12 1.27 6.60
C GLN A 152 9.90 0.59 7.72
N ASP A 153 10.70 -0.39 7.35
CA ASP A 153 11.63 -1.01 8.28
C ASP A 153 12.63 0.04 8.81
N ALA A 154 12.97 -0.05 10.09
CA ALA A 154 14.04 0.75 10.67
C ALA A 154 15.35 0.44 9.95
N GLY A 155 15.71 1.27 8.98
CA GLY A 155 16.87 1.11 8.11
C GLY A 155 18.20 1.46 8.79
N ALA A 156 19.07 2.19 8.10
CA ALA A 156 20.29 2.73 8.69
C ALA A 156 19.95 3.69 9.84
N TYR A 157 20.90 3.86 10.76
CA TYR A 157 20.68 4.66 11.98
C TYR A 157 20.38 6.15 11.68
N THR A 158 20.71 6.61 10.50
CA THR A 158 20.44 7.95 9.99
C THR A 158 19.03 8.13 9.44
N ASN A 159 18.28 7.05 9.24
CA ASN A 159 16.94 7.14 8.69
C ASN A 159 15.93 7.51 9.78
N ALA A 160 15.06 8.49 9.48
CA ALA A 160 13.90 8.76 10.31
C ALA A 160 12.90 7.59 10.22
N THR A 161 12.24 7.29 11.32
CA THR A 161 11.14 6.32 11.33
C THR A 161 9.85 6.97 10.79
N ASP A 162 9.02 6.20 10.11
CA ASP A 162 7.70 6.65 9.65
C ASP A 162 6.68 6.81 10.79
N VAL A 163 7.08 6.53 12.02
CA VAL A 163 6.21 6.61 13.20
C VAL A 163 6.29 8.04 13.78
N PRO A 164 5.14 8.70 14.03
CA PRO A 164 5.14 10.02 14.66
C PRO A 164 5.85 9.98 16.01
N TYR A 165 6.69 10.98 16.28
CA TYR A 165 7.53 11.05 17.48
C TYR A 165 6.76 10.94 18.82
N ARG A 166 5.44 11.21 18.80
CA ARG A 166 4.57 11.06 19.98
C ARG A 166 4.24 9.61 20.35
N PHE A 167 4.54 8.67 19.47
CA PHE A 167 4.32 7.22 19.68
C PHE A 167 5.61 6.45 19.97
N VAL A 168 6.74 7.16 20.05
CA VAL A 168 8.07 6.59 20.29
C VAL A 168 8.52 6.79 21.75
#